data_3ab9e029bb9f6d16d8b1e973f788b7ec
#
_entry.id   3ab9e029bb9f6d16d8b1e973f788b7ec
#
_cell.length_a   1.000
_cell.length_b   1.000
_cell.length_c   1.000
_cell.angle_alpha   90.00
_cell.angle_beta   90.00
_cell.angle_gamma   90.00
#
_symmetry.space_group_name_H-M   'P 1'
#
loop_
_entity.id
_entity.type
_entity.pdbx_description
1 polymer ?
#
loop_
_entity_poly.entity_id
_entity_poly.type
_entity_poly.pdbx_seq_one_letter_code
_entity_poly.pdbx_strand_id
1 'polypeptide(L)'
;KEELDINLITASFMRAFEKFLKNEPSFKGCRDGGSKPTDKPKGKRVISLYTSQIKTLHNLAKNEYNDEDRGIIRIPFSPFSKYKIAPVPQSEHRTLSIDQVQQIIDLPYKQNARNGGQPVFNLAKDIFILSFAMMGMNSADFYNAPTVENGIISYQRTKTRTRREDKAEM
;
A
#
# COMPACT_ATOMS: atom_id res chain seq x y z
N LYS A 1 -15.14 12.09 23.31
CA LYS A 1 -15.10 11.34 22.02
C LYS A 1 -16.47 10.69 21.90
N GLU A 2 -17.20 11.04 20.86
CA GLU A 2 -18.44 10.34 20.53
C GLU A 2 -18.06 8.95 20.00
N GLU A 3 -18.60 7.90 20.64
CA GLU A 3 -18.43 6.52 20.20
C GLU A 3 -19.48 6.24 19.13
N LEU A 4 -19.04 5.68 17.99
CA LEU A 4 -19.94 5.28 16.91
C LEU A 4 -20.40 3.83 17.17
N ASP A 5 -21.69 3.65 17.43
CA ASP A 5 -22.26 2.31 17.51
C ASP A 5 -22.19 1.64 16.12
N ILE A 6 -21.71 0.40 16.08
CA ILE A 6 -21.57 -0.38 14.86
C ILE A 6 -22.91 -0.60 14.13
N ASN A 7 -24.01 -0.65 14.86
CA ASN A 7 -25.36 -0.79 14.30
C ASN A 7 -25.83 0.47 13.55
N LEU A 8 -25.19 1.62 13.76
CA LEU A 8 -25.43 2.84 13.02
C LEU A 8 -24.74 2.86 11.67
N ILE A 9 -23.82 1.92 11.40
CA ILE A 9 -23.16 1.79 10.11
C ILE A 9 -24.12 1.15 9.12
N THR A 10 -24.99 1.96 8.55
CA THR A 10 -25.98 1.57 7.54
C THR A 10 -25.48 1.78 6.11
N ALA A 11 -26.20 1.26 5.11
CA ALA A 11 -25.88 1.56 3.71
C ALA A 11 -25.98 3.07 3.38
N SER A 12 -26.88 3.79 4.06
CA SER A 12 -26.99 5.26 3.93
C SER A 12 -25.77 5.95 4.53
N PHE A 13 -25.31 5.51 5.72
CA PHE A 13 -24.07 5.98 6.32
C PHE A 13 -22.88 5.76 5.38
N MET A 14 -22.74 4.60 4.79
CA MET A 14 -21.65 4.30 3.86
C MET A 14 -21.65 5.19 2.61
N ARG A 15 -22.82 5.50 2.07
CA ARG A 15 -22.96 6.45 0.95
C ARG A 15 -22.60 7.90 1.37
N ALA A 16 -23.03 8.31 2.56
CA ALA A 16 -22.67 9.62 3.11
C ALA A 16 -21.16 9.72 3.37
N PHE A 17 -20.57 8.70 3.92
CA PHE A 17 -19.13 8.60 4.15
C PHE A 17 -18.33 8.64 2.84
N GLU A 18 -18.78 7.91 1.82
CA GLU A 18 -18.16 7.98 0.48
C GLU A 18 -18.23 9.39 -0.11
N LYS A 19 -19.40 10.06 0.02
CA LYS A 19 -19.59 11.45 -0.41
C LYS A 19 -18.65 12.41 0.36
N PHE A 20 -18.54 12.23 1.67
CA PHE A 20 -17.60 12.96 2.52
C PHE A 20 -16.17 12.80 2.01
N LEU A 21 -15.70 11.56 1.79
CA LEU A 21 -14.36 11.29 1.28
C LEU A 21 -14.07 11.93 -0.10
N LYS A 22 -15.11 12.10 -0.94
CA LYS A 22 -14.99 12.74 -2.26
C LYS A 22 -14.89 14.26 -2.17
N ASN A 23 -15.55 14.88 -1.21
CA ASN A 23 -15.74 16.33 -1.16
C ASN A 23 -14.80 17.00 -0.14
N GLU A 24 -14.39 16.28 0.90
CA GLU A 24 -13.56 16.85 1.95
C GLU A 24 -12.08 16.93 1.58
N PRO A 25 -11.38 18.00 1.99
CA PRO A 25 -9.97 18.17 1.74
C PRO A 25 -9.15 17.05 2.39
N SER A 26 -8.09 16.66 1.71
CA SER A 26 -7.17 15.65 2.23
C SER A 26 -6.19 16.32 3.20
N PHE A 27 -6.33 16.02 4.49
CA PHE A 27 -5.30 16.37 5.47
C PHE A 27 -4.13 15.41 5.32
N LYS A 28 -2.97 15.89 4.89
CA LYS A 28 -1.73 15.16 5.13
C LYS A 28 -1.45 15.25 6.62
N GLY A 29 -1.37 14.10 7.29
CA GLY A 29 -1.11 14.05 8.73
C GLY A 29 0.10 14.90 9.07
N CYS A 30 -0.11 15.89 9.93
CA CYS A 30 0.96 16.70 10.48
C CYS A 30 1.76 15.84 11.46
N ARG A 31 2.95 15.45 11.05
CA ARG A 31 4.05 15.32 11.99
C ARG A 31 4.71 16.70 12.00
N ASP A 32 4.56 17.41 13.11
CA ASP A 32 5.25 18.65 13.48
C ASP A 32 5.73 19.55 12.32
N GLY A 33 4.81 20.33 11.76
CA GLY A 33 5.16 21.27 10.71
C GLY A 33 4.07 21.60 9.69
N GLY A 34 2.81 21.39 10.04
CA GLY A 34 1.67 22.03 9.39
C GLY A 34 1.61 21.93 7.86
N SER A 35 1.39 20.75 7.31
CA SER A 35 0.99 20.68 5.90
C SER A 35 -0.39 21.28 5.73
N LYS A 36 -0.52 22.31 4.91
CA LYS A 36 -1.81 22.91 4.56
C LYS A 36 -2.74 21.83 3.98
N PRO A 37 -4.05 21.84 4.30
CA PRO A 37 -5.02 20.96 3.66
C PRO A 37 -4.91 21.13 2.14
N THR A 38 -4.93 20.04 1.41
CA THR A 38 -5.01 20.12 -0.05
C THR A 38 -6.46 20.02 -0.46
N ASP A 39 -6.94 21.00 -1.24
CA ASP A 39 -8.32 21.03 -1.77
C ASP A 39 -8.61 19.94 -2.81
N LYS A 40 -7.68 19.01 -2.98
CA LYS A 40 -7.85 17.90 -3.93
C LYS A 40 -8.72 16.81 -3.32
N PRO A 41 -9.80 16.40 -4.00
CA PRO A 41 -10.62 15.28 -3.56
C PRO A 41 -9.78 13.99 -3.48
N LYS A 42 -10.17 13.10 -2.58
CA LYS A 42 -9.50 11.80 -2.47
C LYS A 42 -9.73 10.97 -3.73
N GLY A 43 -8.67 10.36 -4.23
CA GLY A 43 -8.74 9.51 -5.41
C GLY A 43 -9.58 8.25 -5.17
N LYS A 44 -10.14 7.68 -6.23
CA LYS A 44 -10.99 6.47 -6.20
C LYS A 44 -10.37 5.30 -5.42
N ARG A 45 -9.03 5.14 -5.52
CA ARG A 45 -8.28 4.09 -4.79
C ARG A 45 -8.34 4.28 -3.28
N VAL A 46 -8.21 5.51 -2.79
CA VAL A 46 -8.25 5.84 -1.37
C VAL A 46 -9.65 5.62 -0.81
N ILE A 47 -10.67 6.01 -1.56
CA ILE A 47 -12.08 5.81 -1.20
C ILE A 47 -12.39 4.32 -1.06
N SER A 48 -12.00 3.52 -2.07
CA SER A 48 -12.16 2.06 -2.04
C SER A 48 -11.43 1.43 -0.86
N LEU A 49 -10.22 1.91 -0.53
CA LEU A 49 -9.44 1.41 0.61
C LEU A 49 -10.18 1.64 1.93
N TYR A 50 -10.60 2.88 2.22
CA TYR A 50 -11.28 3.19 3.49
C TYR A 50 -12.62 2.47 3.63
N THR A 51 -13.42 2.42 2.56
CA THR A 51 -14.69 1.70 2.59
C THR A 51 -14.51 0.20 2.75
N SER A 52 -13.44 -0.38 2.18
CA SER A 52 -13.08 -1.79 2.37
C SER A 52 -12.61 -2.08 3.80
N GLN A 53 -11.88 -1.16 4.42
CA GLN A 53 -11.46 -1.31 5.82
C GLN A 53 -12.66 -1.33 6.76
N ILE A 54 -13.65 -0.45 6.56
CA ILE A 54 -14.89 -0.47 7.35
C ILE A 54 -15.61 -1.80 7.18
N LYS A 55 -15.68 -2.32 5.94
CA LYS A 55 -16.28 -3.65 5.69
C LYS A 55 -15.55 -4.76 6.46
N THR A 56 -14.23 -4.74 6.43
CA THR A 56 -13.42 -5.73 7.15
C THR A 56 -13.67 -5.68 8.66
N LEU A 57 -13.62 -4.48 9.23
CA LEU A 57 -13.88 -4.27 10.67
C LEU A 57 -15.31 -4.68 11.06
N HIS A 58 -16.29 -4.32 10.25
CA HIS A 58 -17.69 -4.70 10.48
C HIS A 58 -17.88 -6.23 10.45
N ASN A 59 -17.25 -6.90 9.49
CA ASN A 59 -17.32 -8.36 9.40
C ASN A 59 -16.60 -9.05 10.57
N LEU A 60 -15.43 -8.52 10.98
CA LEU A 60 -14.72 -9.02 12.17
C LEU A 60 -15.58 -8.88 13.43
N ALA A 61 -16.18 -7.70 13.62
CA ALA A 61 -17.07 -7.49 14.76
C ALA A 61 -18.30 -8.41 14.71
N LYS A 62 -18.87 -8.61 13.52
CA LYS A 62 -20.00 -9.54 13.36
C LYS A 62 -19.61 -10.97 13.75
N ASN A 63 -18.43 -11.43 13.33
CA ASN A 63 -17.94 -12.77 13.66
C ASN A 63 -17.62 -12.92 15.15
N GLU A 64 -17.13 -11.85 15.79
CA GLU A 64 -16.75 -11.87 17.20
C GLU A 64 -17.96 -11.82 18.14
N TYR A 65 -18.96 -10.99 17.81
CA TYR A 65 -20.08 -10.69 18.70
C TYR A 65 -21.36 -11.46 18.42
N ASN A 66 -21.49 -12.11 17.26
CA ASN A 66 -22.60 -12.99 16.95
C ASN A 66 -22.19 -14.45 17.20
N ASP A 67 -23.10 -15.19 17.82
CA ASP A 67 -23.03 -16.64 17.94
C ASP A 67 -24.32 -17.19 17.34
N GLU A 68 -24.25 -17.54 16.05
CA GLU A 68 -25.41 -18.02 15.31
C GLU A 68 -25.88 -19.39 15.83
N ASP A 69 -24.97 -20.23 16.34
CA ASP A 69 -25.27 -21.55 16.90
C ASP A 69 -26.10 -21.46 18.20
N ARG A 70 -25.90 -20.39 18.96
CA ARG A 70 -26.65 -20.10 20.18
C ARG A 70 -27.78 -19.11 19.99
N GLY A 71 -28.00 -18.65 18.75
CA GLY A 71 -29.04 -17.66 18.43
C GLY A 71 -28.73 -16.26 18.98
N ILE A 72 -27.49 -15.97 19.36
CA ILE A 72 -27.08 -14.65 19.85
C ILE A 72 -26.66 -13.79 18.67
N ILE A 73 -27.53 -12.87 18.26
CA ILE A 73 -27.26 -11.98 17.14
C ILE A 73 -27.27 -10.53 17.64
N ARG A 74 -26.07 -9.97 17.90
CA ARG A 74 -25.90 -8.59 18.33
C ARG A 74 -25.79 -7.61 17.17
N ILE A 75 -25.26 -8.07 16.03
CA ILE A 75 -25.10 -7.28 14.81
C ILE A 75 -25.90 -7.99 13.71
N PRO A 76 -27.22 -7.70 13.59
CA PRO A 76 -28.11 -8.45 12.70
C PRO A 76 -27.93 -8.10 11.22
N PHE A 77 -27.55 -6.85 10.91
CA PHE A 77 -27.52 -6.34 9.55
C PHE A 77 -26.11 -6.10 9.04
N SER A 78 -25.91 -6.32 7.74
CA SER A 78 -24.71 -5.88 7.04
C SER A 78 -25.06 -4.79 6.04
N PRO A 79 -24.46 -3.59 6.15
CA PRO A 79 -24.68 -2.51 5.19
C PRO A 79 -24.20 -2.88 3.79
N PHE A 80 -23.26 -3.82 3.68
CA PHE A 80 -22.58 -4.21 2.44
C PHE A 80 -23.42 -5.13 1.55
N SER A 81 -24.58 -5.59 2.02
CA SER A 81 -25.58 -6.24 1.16
C SER A 81 -26.19 -5.23 0.17
N LYS A 82 -26.41 -3.98 0.61
CA LYS A 82 -27.04 -2.90 -0.20
C LYS A 82 -26.04 -1.83 -0.65
N TYR A 83 -24.86 -1.72 -0.03
CA TYR A 83 -23.79 -0.83 -0.42
C TYR A 83 -22.66 -1.64 -1.05
N LYS A 84 -22.35 -1.38 -2.30
CA LYS A 84 -21.22 -2.02 -3.00
C LYS A 84 -20.05 -1.06 -3.07
N ILE A 85 -18.90 -1.53 -2.60
CA ILE A 85 -17.65 -0.78 -2.67
C ILE A 85 -17.24 -0.63 -4.12
N ALA A 86 -16.92 0.59 -4.54
CA ALA A 86 -16.44 0.84 -5.89
C ALA A 86 -15.13 0.08 -6.14
N PRO A 87 -14.98 -0.58 -7.30
CA PRO A 87 -13.75 -1.29 -7.62
C PRO A 87 -12.57 -0.33 -7.69
N VAL A 88 -11.41 -0.81 -7.28
CA VAL A 88 -10.16 -0.06 -7.44
C VAL A 88 -9.85 0.05 -8.92
N PRO A 89 -9.63 1.27 -9.46
CA PRO A 89 -9.21 1.40 -10.85
C PRO A 89 -7.91 0.64 -11.07
N GLN A 90 -7.85 -0.13 -12.13
CA GLN A 90 -6.64 -0.83 -12.53
C GLN A 90 -5.57 0.23 -12.85
N SER A 91 -4.39 0.08 -12.25
CA SER A 91 -3.28 0.95 -12.57
C SER A 91 -2.73 0.57 -13.93
N GLU A 92 -2.48 1.56 -14.77
CA GLU A 92 -1.73 1.34 -16.00
C GLU A 92 -0.36 0.76 -15.67
N HIS A 93 -0.01 -0.32 -16.30
CA HIS A 93 1.35 -0.86 -16.22
C HIS A 93 2.29 0.09 -16.97
N ARG A 94 3.12 0.78 -16.20
CA ARG A 94 4.19 1.61 -16.77
C ARG A 94 5.42 0.74 -16.92
N THR A 95 5.63 0.28 -18.15
CA THR A 95 6.82 -0.48 -18.52
C THR A 95 7.80 0.44 -19.24
N LEU A 96 9.08 0.25 -18.99
CA LEU A 96 10.14 0.90 -19.75
C LEU A 96 10.47 0.05 -20.98
N SER A 97 10.77 0.70 -22.09
CA SER A 97 11.34 0.02 -23.25
C SER A 97 12.81 -0.34 -22.98
N ILE A 98 13.35 -1.28 -23.76
CA ILE A 98 14.76 -1.68 -23.67
C ILE A 98 15.67 -0.47 -23.84
N ASP A 99 15.36 0.41 -24.81
CA ASP A 99 16.14 1.62 -25.08
C ASP A 99 16.14 2.58 -23.88
N GLN A 100 14.99 2.70 -23.18
CA GLN A 100 14.91 3.52 -21.98
C GLN A 100 15.73 2.92 -20.82
N VAL A 101 15.75 1.61 -20.67
CA VAL A 101 16.61 0.93 -19.69
C VAL A 101 18.07 1.17 -20.02
N GLN A 102 18.47 1.03 -21.31
CA GLN A 102 19.83 1.30 -21.75
C GLN A 102 20.23 2.76 -21.50
N GLN A 103 19.35 3.71 -21.79
CA GLN A 103 19.60 5.12 -21.47
C GLN A 103 19.88 5.36 -19.99
N ILE A 104 19.17 4.65 -19.09
CA ILE A 104 19.42 4.76 -17.64
C ILE A 104 20.79 4.19 -17.29
N ILE A 105 21.17 3.05 -17.89
CA ILE A 105 22.49 2.42 -17.69
C ILE A 105 23.62 3.35 -18.16
N ASP A 106 23.43 4.03 -19.26
CA ASP A 106 24.45 4.91 -19.88
C ASP A 106 24.55 6.29 -19.23
N LEU A 107 23.60 6.65 -18.33
CA LEU A 107 23.67 7.93 -17.62
C LEU A 107 25.00 8.08 -16.87
N PRO A 108 25.72 9.20 -17.04
CA PRO A 108 26.96 9.44 -16.34
C PRO A 108 26.72 9.58 -14.81
N TYR A 109 27.67 9.10 -14.02
CA TYR A 109 27.66 9.35 -12.60
C TYR A 109 27.92 10.82 -12.29
N LYS A 110 27.10 11.41 -11.45
CA LYS A 110 27.30 12.79 -10.97
C LYS A 110 28.45 12.80 -9.97
N GLN A 111 29.38 13.72 -10.18
CA GLN A 111 30.41 14.01 -9.20
C GLN A 111 29.92 15.10 -8.24
N ASN A 112 30.28 14.98 -6.96
CA ASN A 112 29.98 15.93 -5.87
C ASN A 112 28.53 15.91 -5.32
N ALA A 113 28.36 15.21 -4.22
CA ALA A 113 27.36 15.61 -3.24
C ALA A 113 27.88 16.81 -2.44
N ARG A 114 27.00 17.78 -2.13
CA ARG A 114 27.36 18.97 -1.32
C ARG A 114 28.02 18.63 0.03
N ASN A 115 27.88 17.41 0.53
CA ASN A 115 28.37 16.94 1.83
C ASN A 115 29.44 15.83 1.72
N GLY A 116 30.11 15.68 0.57
CA GLY A 116 31.14 14.65 0.39
C GLY A 116 30.65 13.20 0.26
N GLY A 117 29.33 12.98 0.34
CA GLY A 117 28.74 11.67 0.18
C GLY A 117 28.40 11.32 -1.28
N GLN A 118 28.00 10.08 -1.52
CA GLN A 118 27.54 9.66 -2.84
C GLN A 118 26.24 10.41 -3.21
N PRO A 119 26.14 11.02 -4.40
CA PRO A 119 24.91 11.66 -4.83
C PRO A 119 23.73 10.69 -4.83
N VAL A 120 22.58 11.10 -4.31
CA VAL A 120 21.35 10.29 -4.28
C VAL A 120 20.97 9.78 -5.66
N PHE A 121 21.28 10.56 -6.70
CA PHE A 121 21.06 10.18 -8.09
C PHE A 121 21.84 8.92 -8.49
N ASN A 122 23.13 8.83 -8.11
CA ASN A 122 23.98 7.67 -8.41
C ASN A 122 23.45 6.43 -7.67
N LEU A 123 23.14 6.58 -6.39
CA LEU A 123 22.54 5.50 -5.60
C LEU A 123 21.22 5.02 -6.19
N ALA A 124 20.36 5.94 -6.63
CA ALA A 124 19.09 5.57 -7.26
C ALA A 124 19.30 4.81 -8.58
N LYS A 125 20.27 5.22 -9.40
CA LYS A 125 20.68 4.51 -10.61
C LYS A 125 21.16 3.10 -10.29
N ASP A 126 22.06 2.95 -9.34
CA ASP A 126 22.63 1.65 -8.94
C ASP A 126 21.56 0.70 -8.42
N ILE A 127 20.67 1.20 -7.54
CA ILE A 127 19.54 0.41 -7.02
C ILE A 127 18.59 0.00 -8.14
N PHE A 128 18.32 0.90 -9.10
CA PHE A 128 17.47 0.58 -10.26
C PHE A 128 18.08 -0.53 -11.11
N ILE A 129 19.37 -0.38 -11.49
CA ILE A 129 20.08 -1.37 -12.33
C ILE A 129 20.13 -2.72 -11.61
N LEU A 130 20.51 -2.70 -10.33
CA LEU A 130 20.59 -3.91 -9.51
C LEU A 130 19.22 -4.58 -9.36
N SER A 131 18.17 -3.81 -9.05
CA SER A 131 16.81 -4.32 -8.97
C SER A 131 16.35 -4.95 -10.30
N PHE A 132 16.67 -4.31 -11.42
CA PHE A 132 16.33 -4.81 -12.74
C PHE A 132 17.06 -6.13 -13.03
N ALA A 133 18.38 -6.19 -12.79
CA ALA A 133 19.20 -7.39 -12.98
C ALA A 133 18.75 -8.55 -12.06
N MET A 134 18.24 -8.22 -10.88
CA MET A 134 17.71 -9.18 -9.90
C MET A 134 16.19 -9.41 -10.07
N MET A 135 15.65 -9.33 -11.27
CA MET A 135 14.24 -9.60 -11.63
C MET A 135 13.21 -8.86 -10.75
N GLY A 136 13.52 -7.61 -10.37
CA GLY A 136 12.62 -6.76 -9.61
C GLY A 136 12.70 -6.97 -8.08
N MET A 137 13.85 -7.38 -7.56
CA MET A 137 14.07 -7.43 -6.12
C MET A 137 13.79 -6.05 -5.49
N ASN A 138 13.06 -6.04 -4.38
CA ASN A 138 12.71 -4.81 -3.69
C ASN A 138 13.89 -4.29 -2.86
N SER A 139 13.98 -2.96 -2.69
CA SER A 139 15.03 -2.33 -1.87
C SER A 139 15.11 -2.86 -0.43
N ALA A 140 13.98 -3.20 0.18
CA ALA A 140 13.94 -3.82 1.50
C ALA A 140 14.59 -5.21 1.49
N ASP A 141 14.44 -5.96 0.41
CA ASP A 141 15.02 -7.29 0.27
C ASP A 141 16.53 -7.19 0.02
N PHE A 142 17.01 -6.17 -0.73
CA PHE A 142 18.44 -5.87 -0.86
C PHE A 142 19.09 -5.51 0.48
N TYR A 143 18.43 -4.66 1.24
CA TYR A 143 18.96 -4.22 2.53
C TYR A 143 19.12 -5.38 3.53
N ASN A 144 18.23 -6.36 3.44
CA ASN A 144 18.24 -7.56 4.25
C ASN A 144 18.83 -8.77 3.51
N ALA A 145 19.47 -8.54 2.34
CA ALA A 145 19.96 -9.61 1.51
C ALA A 145 21.02 -10.44 2.27
N PRO A 146 20.92 -11.76 2.17
CA PRO A 146 21.91 -12.64 2.71
C PRO A 146 23.20 -12.60 1.89
N THR A 147 24.18 -13.30 2.39
CA THR A 147 25.45 -13.55 1.74
C THR A 147 25.28 -14.15 0.34
N VAL A 148 26.15 -13.71 -0.56
CA VAL A 148 26.29 -14.32 -1.88
C VAL A 148 27.17 -15.54 -1.73
N GLU A 149 26.67 -16.72 -2.04
CA GLU A 149 27.42 -17.97 -2.03
C GLU A 149 27.53 -18.53 -3.45
N ASN A 150 28.75 -18.74 -3.92
CA ASN A 150 29.03 -19.25 -5.27
C ASN A 150 28.35 -18.46 -6.42
N GLY A 151 28.19 -17.14 -6.26
CA GLY A 151 27.51 -16.28 -7.23
C GLY A 151 26.00 -16.36 -7.19
N ILE A 152 25.43 -17.10 -6.25
CA ILE A 152 23.99 -17.26 -6.05
C ILE A 152 23.55 -16.47 -4.82
N ILE A 153 22.48 -15.70 -4.96
CA ILE A 153 21.83 -15.00 -3.85
C ILE A 153 20.55 -15.75 -3.51
N SER A 154 20.50 -16.32 -2.30
CA SER A 154 19.29 -16.93 -1.77
C SER A 154 18.63 -16.00 -0.76
N TYR A 155 17.39 -15.61 -0.97
CA TYR A 155 16.69 -14.72 -0.05
C TYR A 155 15.22 -15.09 0.13
N GLN A 156 14.69 -14.77 1.30
CA GLN A 156 13.25 -14.82 1.56
C GLN A 156 12.67 -13.41 1.43
N ARG A 157 11.70 -13.25 0.53
CA ARG A 157 11.04 -11.97 0.35
C ARG A 157 10.43 -11.47 1.65
N THR A 158 10.88 -10.34 2.16
CA THR A 158 10.47 -9.75 3.44
C THR A 158 8.95 -9.67 3.61
N LYS A 159 8.24 -9.32 2.53
CA LYS A 159 6.78 -9.19 2.54
C LYS A 159 6.02 -10.51 2.72
N THR A 160 6.60 -11.63 2.31
CA THR A 160 5.92 -12.93 2.26
C THR A 160 6.61 -14.01 3.10
N ARG A 161 7.73 -13.70 3.76
CA ARG A 161 8.54 -14.66 4.54
C ARG A 161 7.75 -15.42 5.61
N THR A 162 6.67 -14.82 6.15
CA THR A 162 5.80 -15.48 7.14
C THR A 162 4.76 -16.40 6.53
N ARG A 163 4.59 -16.37 5.20
CA ARG A 163 3.58 -17.16 4.48
C ARG A 163 4.17 -18.21 3.57
N ARG A 164 5.46 -18.16 3.32
CA ARG A 164 6.18 -19.06 2.43
C ARG A 164 7.46 -19.54 3.10
N GLU A 165 7.73 -20.82 3.02
CA GLU A 165 8.96 -21.44 3.50
C GLU A 165 10.02 -21.53 2.39
N ASP A 166 9.60 -21.41 1.12
CA ASP A 166 10.48 -21.42 -0.04
C ASP A 166 11.35 -20.16 -0.13
N LYS A 167 12.63 -20.33 -0.45
CA LYS A 167 13.56 -19.24 -0.74
C LYS A 167 13.58 -18.99 -2.24
N ALA A 168 13.70 -17.73 -2.64
CA ALA A 168 14.03 -17.38 -4.01
C ALA A 168 15.57 -17.43 -4.17
N GLU A 169 16.04 -18.04 -5.23
CA GLU A 169 17.45 -18.10 -5.60
C GLU A 169 17.65 -17.30 -6.90
N MET A 170 18.69 -16.47 -6.95
CA MET A 170 19.07 -15.65 -8.10
C MET A 170 20.57 -15.65 -8.31
#